data_8bbffb3e0485e28a357c1a4b93217e96
#
_entry.id   8bbffb3e0485e28a357c1a4b93217e96
#
_cell.length_a   1.000
_cell.length_b   1.000
_cell.length_c   1.000
_cell.angle_alpha   90.00
_cell.angle_beta   90.00
_cell.angle_gamma   90.00
#
_symmetry.space_group_name_H-M   'P 1'
#
loop_
_entity.id
_entity.type
_entity.pdbx_description
1 polymer ?
#
loop_
_entity_poly.entity_id
_entity_poly.type
_entity_poly.pdbx_seq_one_letter_code
_entity_poly.pdbx_strand_id
1 'polypeptide(L)'
;MFEALWLSRLPGLIRTLSASRGVIFTLHRVLPEEPADFSPNAILQVRPDFLEYVIERVRDLDLDIVSLDEALERLAAPRPGRRFIVLTFDDAYKDNLRHALPILRRQEAPFTLYVPTALVDGVGELWWQAIEDIIARQDAIAMTADGETDYVDTSTTSRKHEAFNALYWQMRKMPEADRVKLVRSFATAYGYDLDRQCRTLIMDWQELRLFAGEPLCTIGAHTVHHYELAKLPEEQARQEMSQSVDVI
;
A
#
# COMPACT_ATOMS: atom_id res chain seq x y z
N MET A 1 -20.60 9.50 -10.36
CA MET A 1 -21.15 8.12 -10.48
C MET A 1 -21.51 7.52 -9.12
N PHE A 2 -20.64 7.56 -8.10
CA PHE A 2 -20.92 7.01 -6.75
C PHE A 2 -22.03 7.76 -6.00
N GLU A 3 -22.12 9.07 -6.11
CA GLU A 3 -23.18 9.87 -5.47
C GLU A 3 -24.59 9.54 -6.02
N ALA A 4 -24.72 9.34 -7.32
CA ALA A 4 -25.98 8.94 -7.94
C ALA A 4 -26.44 7.54 -7.51
N LEU A 5 -25.50 6.62 -7.32
CA LEU A 5 -25.75 5.29 -6.75
C LEU A 5 -26.20 5.38 -5.30
N TRP A 6 -25.62 6.29 -4.50
CA TRP A 6 -25.98 6.48 -3.10
C TRP A 6 -27.40 7.06 -2.93
N LEU A 7 -27.80 7.98 -3.79
CA LEU A 7 -29.14 8.61 -3.79
C LEU A 7 -30.26 7.68 -4.29
N SER A 8 -29.94 6.63 -5.06
CA SER A 8 -30.93 5.78 -5.74
C SER A 8 -31.57 4.69 -4.88
N ARG A 9 -31.22 4.53 -3.58
CA ARG A 9 -31.57 3.39 -2.72
C ARG A 9 -31.21 2.00 -3.26
N LEU A 10 -30.60 1.92 -4.45
CA LEU A 10 -30.04 0.70 -5.05
C LEU A 10 -29.02 -0.02 -4.13
N PRO A 11 -28.16 0.68 -3.33
CA PRO A 11 -27.28 0.00 -2.39
C PRO A 11 -28.00 -0.91 -1.39
N GLY A 12 -29.21 -0.55 -0.95
CA GLY A 12 -30.02 -1.39 -0.05
C GLY A 12 -30.51 -2.68 -0.74
N LEU A 13 -30.88 -2.60 -2.00
CA LEU A 13 -31.35 -3.76 -2.78
C LEU A 13 -30.19 -4.67 -3.16
N ILE A 14 -29.03 -4.10 -3.55
CA ILE A 14 -27.80 -4.84 -3.85
C ILE A 14 -27.29 -5.54 -2.59
N ARG A 15 -27.42 -4.90 -1.40
CA ARG A 15 -27.03 -5.49 -0.11
C ARG A 15 -27.83 -6.74 0.24
N THR A 16 -29.10 -6.80 -0.10
CA THR A 16 -29.94 -7.98 0.12
C THR A 16 -29.69 -9.09 -0.91
N LEU A 17 -29.25 -8.75 -2.10
CA LEU A 17 -28.96 -9.69 -3.19
C LEU A 17 -27.50 -10.16 -3.20
N SER A 18 -26.60 -9.44 -2.51
CA SER A 18 -25.19 -9.81 -2.43
C SER A 18 -24.98 -10.99 -1.47
N ALA A 19 -24.41 -12.07 -1.98
CA ALA A 19 -23.95 -13.21 -1.19
C ALA A 19 -22.64 -12.92 -0.42
N SER A 20 -22.08 -11.71 -0.50
CA SER A 20 -20.85 -11.33 0.18
C SER A 20 -21.01 -11.44 1.70
N ARG A 21 -20.09 -12.16 2.34
CA ARG A 21 -20.04 -12.35 3.80
C ARG A 21 -19.25 -11.25 4.51
N GLY A 22 -18.31 -10.61 3.80
CA GLY A 22 -17.46 -9.55 4.34
C GLY A 22 -16.67 -8.82 3.26
N VAL A 23 -15.86 -7.86 3.68
CA VAL A 23 -14.96 -7.07 2.83
C VAL A 23 -13.62 -6.94 3.53
N ILE A 24 -12.53 -7.01 2.78
CA ILE A 24 -11.19 -6.67 3.26
C ILE A 24 -10.87 -5.26 2.77
N PHE A 25 -10.53 -4.37 3.68
CA PHE A 25 -9.98 -3.05 3.35
C PHE A 25 -8.47 -3.13 3.37
N THR A 26 -7.86 -2.88 2.23
CA THR A 26 -6.41 -2.80 2.09
C THR A 26 -5.98 -1.34 2.17
N LEU A 27 -5.19 -1.02 3.16
CA LEU A 27 -4.64 0.29 3.48
C LEU A 27 -3.12 0.24 3.33
N HIS A 28 -2.48 1.39 3.11
CA HIS A 28 -1.02 1.48 3.06
C HIS A 28 -0.52 2.51 4.07
N ARG A 29 -0.87 3.77 3.89
CA ARG A 29 -0.36 4.89 4.70
C ARG A 29 -1.47 5.58 5.50
N VAL A 30 -1.13 5.98 6.71
CA VAL A 30 -2.03 6.80 7.55
C VAL A 30 -1.28 8.06 7.97
N LEU A 31 -1.57 9.18 7.30
CA LEU A 31 -0.87 10.45 7.47
C LEU A 31 -1.84 11.57 7.81
N PRO A 32 -1.51 12.42 8.80
CA PRO A 32 -2.34 13.57 9.16
C PRO A 32 -2.24 14.73 8.17
N GLU A 33 -1.15 14.79 7.38
CA GLU A 33 -0.91 15.86 6.43
C GLU A 33 -1.79 15.71 5.19
N GLU A 34 -2.29 16.82 4.68
CA GLU A 34 -2.92 16.87 3.36
C GLU A 34 -1.87 16.63 2.27
N PRO A 35 -2.21 15.86 1.21
CA PRO A 35 -1.32 15.70 0.09
C PRO A 35 -0.97 17.05 -0.56
N ALA A 36 0.28 17.21 -1.02
CA ALA A 36 0.69 18.35 -1.81
C ALA A 36 -0.02 18.35 -3.20
N ASP A 37 0.02 19.48 -3.91
CA ASP A 37 -0.59 19.61 -5.25
C ASP A 37 -0.08 18.57 -6.25
N PHE A 38 1.20 18.18 -6.11
CA PHE A 38 1.78 17.04 -6.83
C PHE A 38 2.04 15.90 -5.83
N SER A 39 1.11 14.98 -5.75
CA SER A 39 1.18 13.77 -4.91
C SER A 39 0.43 12.62 -5.60
N PRO A 40 0.96 12.09 -6.70
CA PRO A 40 0.29 11.01 -7.44
C PRO A 40 0.09 9.74 -6.62
N ASN A 41 0.92 9.47 -5.59
CA ASN A 41 0.75 8.37 -4.65
C ASN A 41 -0.22 8.68 -3.48
N ALA A 42 -0.88 9.83 -3.46
CA ALA A 42 -1.87 10.16 -2.43
C ALA A 42 -3.04 9.16 -2.34
N ILE A 43 -3.26 8.38 -3.41
CA ILE A 43 -4.24 7.27 -3.41
C ILE A 43 -3.91 6.17 -2.38
N LEU A 44 -2.65 6.07 -1.95
CA LEU A 44 -2.20 5.12 -0.93
C LEU A 44 -2.39 5.65 0.50
N GLN A 45 -2.83 6.89 0.65
CA GLN A 45 -2.89 7.59 1.92
C GLN A 45 -4.33 7.79 2.37
N VAL A 46 -4.58 7.55 3.67
CA VAL A 46 -5.78 8.00 4.36
C VAL A 46 -5.39 8.85 5.56
N ARG A 47 -6.29 9.73 5.99
CA ARG A 47 -6.09 10.52 7.20
C ARG A 47 -6.44 9.73 8.46
N PRO A 48 -5.79 10.00 9.62
CA PRO A 48 -6.12 9.36 10.89
C PRO A 48 -7.60 9.51 11.28
N ASP A 49 -8.16 10.71 11.14
CA ASP A 49 -9.57 10.99 11.43
C ASP A 49 -10.53 10.23 10.49
N PHE A 50 -10.14 10.03 9.24
CA PHE A 50 -10.90 9.22 8.30
C PHE A 50 -10.84 7.72 8.65
N LEU A 51 -9.68 7.21 9.06
CA LEU A 51 -9.56 5.82 9.53
C LEU A 51 -10.48 5.58 10.73
N GLU A 52 -10.47 6.48 11.72
CA GLU A 52 -11.32 6.39 12.88
C GLU A 52 -12.81 6.43 12.51
N TYR A 53 -13.20 7.40 11.66
CA TYR A 53 -14.55 7.50 11.13
C TYR A 53 -15.03 6.23 10.44
N VAL A 54 -14.16 5.59 9.63
CA VAL A 54 -14.50 4.34 8.94
C VAL A 54 -14.77 3.22 9.94
N ILE A 55 -13.93 3.08 10.99
CA ILE A 55 -14.11 2.07 12.04
C ILE A 55 -15.44 2.28 12.77
N GLU A 56 -15.74 3.50 13.19
CA GLU A 56 -16.99 3.85 13.85
C GLU A 56 -18.18 3.58 12.92
N ARG A 57 -18.08 3.97 11.67
CA ARG A 57 -19.16 3.79 10.70
C ARG A 57 -19.43 2.32 10.37
N VAL A 58 -18.42 1.47 10.38
CA VAL A 58 -18.58 0.00 10.24
C VAL A 58 -19.44 -0.53 11.39
N ARG A 59 -19.17 -0.10 12.63
CA ARG A 59 -19.94 -0.52 13.82
C ARG A 59 -21.37 0.01 13.81
N ASP A 60 -21.58 1.27 13.42
CA ASP A 60 -22.91 1.85 13.26
C ASP A 60 -23.79 1.09 12.26
N LEU A 61 -23.15 0.47 11.26
CA LEU A 61 -23.82 -0.37 10.25
C LEU A 61 -24.05 -1.81 10.71
N ASP A 62 -23.79 -2.11 11.99
CA ASP A 62 -23.92 -3.44 12.59
C ASP A 62 -23.03 -4.51 11.89
N LEU A 63 -21.83 -4.10 11.47
CA LEU A 63 -20.81 -4.96 10.91
C LEU A 63 -19.72 -5.23 11.95
N ASP A 64 -19.20 -6.45 11.98
CA ASP A 64 -18.08 -6.79 12.85
C ASP A 64 -16.74 -6.43 12.20
N ILE A 65 -15.78 -5.96 12.99
CA ILE A 65 -14.38 -5.87 12.55
C ILE A 65 -13.69 -7.08 13.17
N VAL A 66 -13.10 -7.92 12.31
CA VAL A 66 -12.54 -9.22 12.72
C VAL A 66 -11.12 -9.38 12.24
N SER A 67 -10.36 -10.28 12.87
CA SER A 67 -9.06 -10.69 12.37
C SER A 67 -9.20 -11.48 11.06
N LEU A 68 -8.09 -11.64 10.33
CA LEU A 68 -8.09 -12.45 9.12
C LEU A 68 -8.40 -13.92 9.42
N ASP A 69 -7.91 -14.45 10.54
CA ASP A 69 -8.17 -15.83 10.97
C ASP A 69 -9.65 -16.05 11.28
N GLU A 70 -10.26 -15.13 12.04
CA GLU A 70 -11.70 -15.19 12.30
C GLU A 70 -12.52 -15.05 11.01
N ALA A 71 -12.09 -14.22 10.07
CA ALA A 71 -12.74 -14.10 8.77
C ALA A 71 -12.73 -15.44 8.01
N LEU A 72 -11.61 -16.17 8.01
CA LEU A 72 -11.49 -17.49 7.39
C LEU A 72 -12.42 -18.51 8.05
N GLU A 73 -12.48 -18.54 9.39
CA GLU A 73 -13.41 -19.38 10.13
C GLU A 73 -14.88 -19.08 9.78
N ARG A 74 -15.25 -17.80 9.73
CA ARG A 74 -16.59 -17.36 9.36
C ARG A 74 -16.94 -17.71 7.91
N LEU A 75 -15.97 -17.64 7.00
CA LEU A 75 -16.16 -18.05 5.60
C LEU A 75 -16.36 -19.55 5.44
N ALA A 76 -15.67 -20.36 6.25
CA ALA A 76 -15.81 -21.82 6.28
C ALA A 76 -17.11 -22.29 6.95
N ALA A 77 -17.76 -21.47 7.76
CA ALA A 77 -18.97 -21.85 8.48
C ALA A 77 -20.13 -22.15 7.52
N PRO A 78 -20.91 -23.24 7.78
CA PRO A 78 -22.01 -23.67 6.91
C PRO A 78 -23.13 -22.63 6.78
N ARG A 79 -23.34 -21.83 7.83
CA ARG A 79 -24.35 -20.78 7.87
C ARG A 79 -23.70 -19.42 7.91
N PRO A 80 -24.18 -18.44 7.14
CA PRO A 80 -23.68 -17.08 7.22
C PRO A 80 -24.04 -16.50 8.61
N GLY A 81 -23.00 -15.97 9.29
CA GLY A 81 -23.16 -15.13 10.48
C GLY A 81 -23.36 -13.66 10.12
N ARG A 82 -23.03 -12.76 11.07
CA ARG A 82 -22.96 -11.32 10.80
C ARG A 82 -21.90 -11.04 9.73
N ARG A 83 -22.17 -10.03 8.91
CA ARG A 83 -21.18 -9.54 7.93
C ARG A 83 -20.02 -8.88 8.66
N PHE A 84 -18.86 -8.92 8.07
CA PHE A 84 -17.63 -8.44 8.70
C PHE A 84 -16.74 -7.63 7.75
N ILE A 85 -15.84 -6.87 8.37
CA ILE A 85 -14.75 -6.17 7.72
C ILE A 85 -13.44 -6.70 8.30
N VAL A 86 -12.43 -6.87 7.45
CA VAL A 86 -11.05 -7.08 7.85
C VAL A 86 -10.26 -5.84 7.47
N LEU A 87 -9.41 -5.36 8.36
CA LEU A 87 -8.48 -4.27 8.10
C LEU A 87 -7.10 -4.85 7.82
N THR A 88 -6.52 -4.50 6.67
CA THR A 88 -5.15 -4.88 6.34
C THR A 88 -4.33 -3.64 5.97
N PHE A 89 -3.05 -3.67 6.31
CA PHE A 89 -2.08 -2.62 5.99
C PHE A 89 -0.91 -3.27 5.27
N ASP A 90 -0.45 -2.66 4.18
CA ASP A 90 0.67 -3.18 3.41
C ASP A 90 1.93 -2.34 3.63
N ASP A 91 3.08 -2.90 3.27
CA ASP A 91 4.41 -2.28 3.16
C ASP A 91 5.11 -1.90 4.48
N ALA A 92 4.49 -2.05 5.62
CA ALA A 92 5.09 -1.74 6.93
C ALA A 92 5.57 -0.28 7.09
N TYR A 93 4.83 0.69 6.58
CA TYR A 93 5.15 2.11 6.76
C TYR A 93 5.19 2.53 8.23
N LYS A 94 6.16 3.38 8.62
CA LYS A 94 6.29 3.93 9.98
C LYS A 94 5.08 4.75 10.44
N ASP A 95 4.36 5.34 9.51
CA ASP A 95 3.15 6.09 9.84
C ASP A 95 2.03 5.20 10.39
N ASN A 96 2.01 3.90 10.04
CA ASN A 96 1.08 2.94 10.66
C ASN A 96 1.36 2.78 12.16
N LEU A 97 2.64 2.70 12.56
CA LEU A 97 3.02 2.65 13.99
C LEU A 97 2.63 3.95 14.71
N ARG A 98 2.81 5.11 14.05
CA ARG A 98 2.65 6.43 14.67
C ARG A 98 1.20 6.90 14.72
N HIS A 99 0.43 6.62 13.68
CA HIS A 99 -0.90 7.21 13.49
C HIS A 99 -2.03 6.17 13.45
N ALA A 100 -1.84 5.00 12.81
CA ALA A 100 -2.87 3.97 12.76
C ALA A 100 -3.00 3.22 14.08
N LEU A 101 -1.88 2.74 14.64
CA LEU A 101 -1.89 1.88 15.83
C LEU A 101 -2.60 2.49 17.05
N PRO A 102 -2.43 3.79 17.39
CA PRO A 102 -3.17 4.39 18.50
C PRO A 102 -4.70 4.38 18.31
N ILE A 103 -5.15 4.51 17.05
CA ILE A 103 -6.58 4.46 16.70
C ILE A 103 -7.08 3.03 16.82
N LEU A 104 -6.38 2.07 16.23
CA LEU A 104 -6.74 0.65 16.25
C LEU A 104 -6.83 0.11 17.67
N ARG A 105 -5.88 0.50 18.56
CA ARG A 105 -5.92 0.18 20.00
C ARG A 105 -7.15 0.76 20.69
N ARG A 106 -7.37 2.06 20.55
CA ARG A 106 -8.51 2.76 21.17
C ARG A 106 -9.83 2.19 20.71
N GLN A 107 -9.89 1.82 19.45
CA GLN A 107 -11.06 1.24 18.82
C GLN A 107 -11.14 -0.29 18.96
N GLU A 108 -10.21 -0.94 19.66
CA GLU A 108 -10.18 -2.41 19.80
C GLU A 108 -10.42 -3.13 18.44
N ALA A 109 -9.81 -2.62 17.37
CA ALA A 109 -10.02 -3.10 16.02
C ALA A 109 -8.86 -4.02 15.60
N PRO A 110 -9.09 -5.34 15.40
CA PRO A 110 -8.06 -6.24 14.90
C PRO A 110 -7.66 -5.88 13.47
N PHE A 111 -6.40 -6.13 13.14
CA PHE A 111 -5.84 -5.82 11.84
C PHE A 111 -4.67 -6.74 11.47
N THR A 112 -4.33 -6.78 10.19
CA THR A 112 -3.17 -7.49 9.68
C THR A 112 -2.21 -6.50 9.04
N LEU A 113 -0.89 -6.65 9.31
CA LEU A 113 0.17 -5.92 8.62
C LEU A 113 0.93 -6.88 7.71
N TYR A 114 0.95 -6.60 6.42
CA TYR A 114 1.72 -7.34 5.43
C TYR A 114 3.10 -6.69 5.20
N VAL A 115 4.16 -7.48 5.36
CA VAL A 115 5.54 -7.01 5.50
C VAL A 115 6.43 -7.50 4.36
N PRO A 116 6.89 -6.61 3.45
CA PRO A 116 7.97 -6.93 2.52
C PRO A 116 9.31 -6.88 3.27
N THR A 117 9.99 -8.02 3.39
CA THR A 117 11.12 -8.14 4.33
C THR A 117 12.34 -7.30 3.94
N ALA A 118 12.67 -7.15 2.65
CA ALA A 118 13.74 -6.28 2.20
C ALA A 118 13.48 -4.79 2.47
N LEU A 119 12.20 -4.38 2.55
CA LEU A 119 11.87 -3.00 2.95
C LEU A 119 12.22 -2.79 4.42
N VAL A 120 11.93 -3.75 5.29
CA VAL A 120 12.27 -3.68 6.72
C VAL A 120 13.79 -3.78 6.97
N ASP A 121 14.52 -4.50 6.10
CA ASP A 121 15.99 -4.48 6.08
C ASP A 121 16.58 -3.11 5.66
N GLY A 122 15.75 -2.22 5.13
CA GLY A 122 16.16 -0.89 4.68
C GLY A 122 16.91 -0.87 3.35
N VAL A 123 16.78 -1.93 2.55
CA VAL A 123 17.41 -2.11 1.22
C VAL A 123 16.39 -2.33 0.10
N GLY A 124 15.11 -2.35 0.41
CA GLY A 124 14.04 -2.44 -0.57
C GLY A 124 13.78 -1.10 -1.28
N GLU A 125 13.16 -1.17 -2.44
CA GLU A 125 12.94 -0.01 -3.32
C GLU A 125 11.46 0.38 -3.37
N LEU A 126 11.11 1.49 -2.72
CA LEU A 126 9.81 2.15 -2.87
C LEU A 126 9.81 2.96 -4.18
N TRP A 127 9.90 2.27 -5.31
CA TRP A 127 10.15 2.87 -6.62
C TRP A 127 9.08 3.90 -7.02
N TRP A 128 7.82 3.66 -6.67
CA TRP A 128 6.71 4.60 -6.92
C TRP A 128 6.87 5.91 -6.15
N GLN A 129 7.37 5.83 -4.92
CA GLN A 129 7.66 7.01 -4.11
C GLN A 129 8.94 7.71 -4.60
N ALA A 130 9.95 6.95 -5.03
CA ALA A 130 11.19 7.53 -5.55
C ALA A 130 10.94 8.37 -6.82
N ILE A 131 10.13 7.89 -7.75
CA ILE A 131 9.81 8.68 -8.97
C ILE A 131 8.97 9.92 -8.64
N GLU A 132 8.05 9.85 -7.67
CA GLU A 132 7.30 11.03 -7.18
C GLU A 132 8.26 12.06 -6.58
N ASP A 133 9.10 11.64 -5.64
CA ASP A 133 10.02 12.53 -4.92
C ASP A 133 11.05 13.21 -5.86
N ILE A 134 11.53 12.49 -6.86
CA ILE A 134 12.47 13.03 -7.85
C ILE A 134 11.73 14.04 -8.74
N ILE A 135 10.60 13.68 -9.33
CA ILE A 135 9.83 14.56 -10.22
C ILE A 135 9.36 15.81 -9.47
N ALA A 136 8.98 15.70 -8.20
CA ALA A 136 8.56 16.84 -7.40
C ALA A 136 9.62 17.96 -7.36
N ARG A 137 10.92 17.61 -7.39
CA ARG A 137 12.06 18.52 -7.21
C ARG A 137 12.68 19.02 -8.50
N GLN A 138 12.23 18.52 -9.66
CA GLN A 138 12.83 18.82 -10.95
C GLN A 138 11.87 19.63 -11.83
N ASP A 139 12.41 20.56 -12.61
CA ASP A 139 11.68 21.26 -13.66
C ASP A 139 11.78 20.55 -15.02
N ALA A 140 12.69 19.59 -15.15
CA ALA A 140 12.78 18.68 -16.27
C ALA A 140 13.42 17.34 -15.83
N ILE A 141 12.95 16.24 -16.40
CA ILE A 141 13.54 14.91 -16.18
C ILE A 141 13.97 14.27 -17.49
N ALA A 142 15.04 13.48 -17.44
CA ALA A 142 15.47 12.64 -18.54
C ALA A 142 14.66 11.34 -18.54
N MET A 143 14.04 11.02 -19.66
CA MET A 143 13.36 9.74 -19.89
C MET A 143 14.03 9.03 -21.06
N THR A 144 14.39 7.76 -20.85
CA THR A 144 15.01 6.94 -21.91
C THR A 144 13.98 5.94 -22.42
N ALA A 145 13.68 5.98 -23.70
CA ALA A 145 12.85 5.02 -24.41
C ALA A 145 13.57 4.60 -25.70
N ASP A 146 13.58 3.30 -25.99
CA ASP A 146 14.20 2.73 -27.22
C ASP A 146 15.67 3.13 -27.46
N GLY A 147 16.40 3.43 -26.37
CA GLY A 147 17.83 3.84 -26.42
C GLY A 147 18.05 5.33 -26.67
N GLU A 148 17.01 6.10 -26.89
CA GLU A 148 17.05 7.56 -26.99
C GLU A 148 16.64 8.19 -25.66
N THR A 149 17.32 9.29 -25.29
CA THR A 149 17.04 10.03 -24.05
C THR A 149 16.49 11.39 -24.41
N ASP A 150 15.24 11.63 -24.02
CA ASP A 150 14.55 12.91 -24.17
C ASP A 150 14.40 13.58 -22.81
N TYR A 151 14.40 14.92 -22.81
CA TYR A 151 14.08 15.71 -21.62
C TYR A 151 12.59 16.09 -21.63
N VAL A 152 11.89 15.64 -20.60
CA VAL A 152 10.48 15.94 -20.38
C VAL A 152 10.37 17.08 -19.39
N ASP A 153 9.64 18.12 -19.78
CA ASP A 153 9.37 19.28 -18.93
C ASP A 153 8.43 18.89 -17.76
N THR A 154 8.86 19.22 -16.55
CA THR A 154 8.14 18.99 -15.30
C THR A 154 8.00 20.29 -14.48
N SER A 155 8.04 21.45 -15.14
CA SER A 155 8.00 22.76 -14.47
C SER A 155 6.64 23.13 -13.87
N THR A 156 5.58 22.44 -14.24
CA THR A 156 4.22 22.66 -13.71
C THR A 156 3.64 21.40 -13.10
N THR A 157 2.71 21.54 -12.16
CA THR A 157 2.01 20.40 -11.52
C THR A 157 1.39 19.45 -12.54
N SER A 158 0.72 19.97 -13.59
CA SER A 158 0.14 19.14 -14.65
C SER A 158 1.20 18.31 -15.36
N ARG A 159 2.31 18.93 -15.76
CA ARG A 159 3.41 18.24 -16.45
C ARG A 159 4.10 17.23 -15.57
N LYS A 160 4.24 17.51 -14.26
CA LYS A 160 4.73 16.53 -13.28
C LYS A 160 3.83 15.29 -13.25
N HIS A 161 2.51 15.46 -13.20
CA HIS A 161 1.56 14.34 -13.24
C HIS A 161 1.65 13.55 -14.55
N GLU A 162 1.76 14.22 -15.70
CA GLU A 162 1.92 13.57 -16.99
C GLU A 162 3.21 12.73 -17.05
N ALA A 163 4.34 13.32 -16.63
CA ALA A 163 5.63 12.65 -16.58
C ALA A 163 5.63 11.46 -15.60
N PHE A 164 5.06 11.64 -14.41
CA PHE A 164 4.89 10.55 -13.44
C PHE A 164 4.08 9.40 -14.04
N ASN A 165 2.92 9.69 -14.63
CA ASN A 165 2.08 8.66 -15.21
C ASN A 165 2.78 7.90 -16.35
N ALA A 166 3.49 8.62 -17.22
CA ALA A 166 4.25 8.00 -18.31
C ALA A 166 5.32 7.04 -17.77
N LEU A 167 6.14 7.51 -16.82
CA LEU A 167 7.22 6.72 -16.21
C LEU A 167 6.67 5.56 -15.38
N TYR A 168 5.63 5.80 -14.57
CA TYR A 168 4.98 4.78 -13.76
C TYR A 168 4.45 3.63 -14.62
N TRP A 169 3.72 3.92 -15.69
CA TRP A 169 3.18 2.88 -16.55
C TRP A 169 4.23 2.21 -17.43
N GLN A 170 5.32 2.91 -17.77
CA GLN A 170 6.48 2.28 -18.40
C GLN A 170 7.09 1.23 -17.47
N MET A 171 7.35 1.60 -16.20
CA MET A 171 7.89 0.68 -15.19
C MET A 171 6.94 -0.48 -14.87
N ARG A 172 5.63 -0.21 -14.84
CA ARG A 172 4.60 -1.26 -14.63
C ARG A 172 4.51 -2.28 -15.76
N LYS A 173 4.95 -1.95 -16.96
CA LYS A 173 4.89 -2.85 -18.13
C LYS A 173 6.17 -3.65 -18.37
N MET A 174 7.29 -3.22 -17.84
CA MET A 174 8.57 -3.90 -18.06
C MET A 174 8.79 -5.07 -17.10
N PRO A 175 9.72 -6.01 -17.43
CA PRO A 175 10.18 -7.03 -16.50
C PRO A 175 10.74 -6.42 -15.21
N GLU A 176 10.59 -7.11 -14.08
CA GLU A 176 11.06 -6.62 -12.77
C GLU A 176 12.54 -6.27 -12.74
N ALA A 177 13.39 -7.11 -13.34
CA ALA A 177 14.83 -6.85 -13.41
C ALA A 177 15.18 -5.54 -14.16
N ASP A 178 14.41 -5.19 -15.17
CA ASP A 178 14.61 -3.95 -15.93
C ASP A 178 14.04 -2.74 -15.19
N ARG A 179 12.90 -2.91 -14.49
CA ARG A 179 12.36 -1.88 -13.58
C ARG A 179 13.38 -1.52 -12.50
N VAL A 180 13.97 -2.51 -11.83
CA VAL A 180 15.00 -2.32 -10.80
C VAL A 180 16.19 -1.52 -11.36
N LYS A 181 16.71 -1.91 -12.53
CA LYS A 181 17.81 -1.18 -13.19
C LYS A 181 17.42 0.26 -13.50
N LEU A 182 16.22 0.47 -14.06
CA LEU A 182 15.74 1.80 -14.42
C LEU A 182 15.60 2.70 -13.20
N VAL A 183 14.98 2.21 -12.12
CA VAL A 183 14.82 2.96 -10.86
C VAL A 183 16.17 3.36 -10.28
N ARG A 184 17.13 2.44 -10.21
CA ARG A 184 18.49 2.71 -9.69
C ARG A 184 19.23 3.72 -10.55
N SER A 185 19.15 3.58 -11.87
CA SER A 185 19.77 4.54 -12.80
C SER A 185 19.13 5.92 -12.68
N PHE A 186 17.81 5.99 -12.59
CA PHE A 186 17.06 7.23 -12.42
C PHE A 186 17.42 7.89 -11.09
N ALA A 187 17.39 7.14 -9.98
CA ALA A 187 17.79 7.65 -8.67
C ALA A 187 19.25 8.17 -8.67
N THR A 188 20.17 7.42 -9.27
CA THR A 188 21.58 7.82 -9.38
C THR A 188 21.73 9.12 -10.17
N ALA A 189 21.04 9.26 -11.32
CA ALA A 189 21.11 10.45 -12.16
C ALA A 189 20.68 11.73 -11.44
N TYR A 190 19.77 11.61 -10.46
CA TYR A 190 19.25 12.74 -9.68
C TYR A 190 19.80 12.79 -8.24
N GLY A 191 20.82 12.01 -7.92
CA GLY A 191 21.44 11.99 -6.59
C GLY A 191 20.45 11.59 -5.48
N TYR A 192 19.50 10.73 -5.82
CA TYR A 192 18.46 10.27 -4.90
C TYR A 192 18.86 8.98 -4.19
N ASP A 193 18.82 8.96 -2.87
CA ASP A 193 19.24 7.84 -2.02
C ASP A 193 18.02 6.95 -1.70
N LEU A 194 17.88 5.83 -2.43
CA LEU A 194 16.78 4.86 -2.27
C LEU A 194 16.80 4.19 -0.90
N ASP A 195 17.98 3.85 -0.40
CA ASP A 195 18.11 3.19 0.90
C ASP A 195 17.73 4.13 2.04
N ARG A 196 18.13 5.40 1.95
CA ARG A 196 17.73 6.43 2.91
C ARG A 196 16.22 6.65 2.89
N GLN A 197 15.60 6.68 1.71
CA GLN A 197 14.15 6.77 1.57
C GLN A 197 13.47 5.60 2.27
N CYS A 198 13.90 4.37 1.97
CA CYS A 198 13.36 3.16 2.56
C CYS A 198 13.44 3.22 4.09
N ARG A 199 14.62 3.46 4.65
CA ARG A 199 14.84 3.60 6.11
C ARG A 199 14.07 4.75 6.75
N THR A 200 13.72 5.79 6.00
CA THR A 200 12.92 6.92 6.50
C THR A 200 11.44 6.57 6.60
N LEU A 201 10.92 5.83 5.63
CA LEU A 201 9.49 5.59 5.49
C LEU A 201 9.02 4.27 6.12
N ILE A 202 9.85 3.23 6.09
CA ILE A 202 9.49 1.87 6.51
C ILE A 202 10.02 1.58 7.92
N MET A 203 9.25 0.85 8.71
CA MET A 203 9.66 0.35 10.02
C MET A 203 10.91 -0.53 9.89
N ASP A 204 11.85 -0.38 10.80
CA ASP A 204 12.91 -1.36 10.98
C ASP A 204 12.42 -2.57 11.82
N TRP A 205 13.26 -3.59 11.98
CA TRP A 205 12.90 -4.79 12.75
C TRP A 205 12.59 -4.51 14.21
N GLN A 206 13.16 -3.46 14.81
CA GLN A 206 12.85 -3.06 16.19
C GLN A 206 11.47 -2.42 16.27
N GLU A 207 11.15 -1.52 15.37
CA GLU A 207 9.83 -0.89 15.26
C GLU A 207 8.75 -1.93 14.92
N LEU A 208 9.07 -2.87 14.01
CA LEU A 208 8.15 -3.95 13.62
C LEU A 208 7.86 -4.89 14.82
N ARG A 209 8.85 -5.21 15.67
CA ARG A 209 8.61 -6.01 16.87
C ARG A 209 7.67 -5.33 17.86
N LEU A 210 7.78 -4.00 18.01
CA LEU A 210 6.85 -3.23 18.85
C LEU A 210 5.42 -3.31 18.28
N PHE A 211 5.30 -3.22 16.97
CA PHE A 211 4.02 -3.30 16.28
C PHE A 211 3.42 -4.71 16.37
N ALA A 212 4.23 -5.75 16.13
CA ALA A 212 3.82 -7.16 16.22
C ALA A 212 3.48 -7.61 17.65
N GLY A 213 4.00 -6.91 18.66
CA GLY A 213 3.63 -7.15 20.08
C GLY A 213 2.21 -6.69 20.43
N GLU A 214 1.50 -6.04 19.52
CA GLU A 214 0.10 -5.64 19.71
C GLU A 214 -0.83 -6.86 19.61
N PRO A 215 -1.64 -7.16 20.64
CA PRO A 215 -2.54 -8.33 20.62
C PRO A 215 -3.56 -8.34 19.49
N LEU A 216 -3.87 -7.16 18.94
CA LEU A 216 -4.83 -7.00 17.83
C LEU A 216 -4.17 -7.17 16.45
N CYS A 217 -2.84 -7.30 16.40
CA CYS A 217 -2.07 -7.35 15.17
C CYS A 217 -1.75 -8.79 14.76
N THR A 218 -2.03 -9.12 13.50
CA THR A 218 -1.45 -10.28 12.83
C THR A 218 -0.40 -9.80 11.84
N ILE A 219 0.79 -10.40 11.84
CA ILE A 219 1.82 -10.13 10.84
C ILE A 219 1.70 -11.15 9.71
N GLY A 220 1.73 -10.68 8.46
CA GLY A 220 1.73 -11.49 7.26
C GLY A 220 2.92 -11.16 6.36
N ALA A 221 3.38 -12.14 5.59
CA ALA A 221 4.43 -11.93 4.60
C ALA A 221 3.90 -11.21 3.35
N HIS A 222 4.72 -10.33 2.77
CA HIS A 222 4.38 -9.57 1.55
C HIS A 222 5.51 -9.62 0.51
N THR A 223 6.05 -10.84 0.28
CA THR A 223 7.25 -11.10 -0.51
C THR A 223 8.53 -10.53 0.13
N VAL A 224 9.67 -10.77 -0.48
CA VAL A 224 10.94 -10.19 -0.02
C VAL A 224 11.09 -8.77 -0.53
N HIS A 225 11.07 -8.59 -1.87
CA HIS A 225 11.41 -7.31 -2.52
C HIS A 225 10.19 -6.51 -2.99
N HIS A 226 8.98 -6.95 -2.68
CA HIS A 226 7.75 -6.33 -3.18
C HIS A 226 7.66 -6.33 -4.73
N TYR A 227 8.14 -7.40 -5.36
CA TYR A 227 8.06 -7.58 -6.81
C TYR A 227 6.66 -7.99 -7.26
N GLU A 228 6.30 -7.62 -8.48
CA GLU A 228 5.09 -8.10 -9.13
C GLU A 228 5.26 -9.56 -9.55
N LEU A 229 4.79 -10.49 -8.71
CA LEU A 229 5.02 -11.94 -8.87
C LEU A 229 4.65 -12.46 -10.25
N ALA A 230 3.60 -11.92 -10.88
CA ALA A 230 3.17 -12.32 -12.23
C ALA A 230 4.19 -12.02 -13.34
N LYS A 231 5.19 -11.19 -13.07
CA LYS A 231 6.27 -10.85 -14.00
C LYS A 231 7.54 -11.67 -13.79
N LEU A 232 7.59 -12.47 -12.72
CA LEU A 232 8.75 -13.26 -12.36
C LEU A 232 8.65 -14.66 -12.97
N PRO A 233 9.80 -15.31 -13.25
CA PRO A 233 9.84 -16.75 -13.42
C PRO A 233 9.25 -17.46 -12.19
N GLU A 234 8.56 -18.57 -12.39
CA GLU A 234 7.83 -19.30 -11.32
C GLU A 234 8.73 -19.59 -10.11
N GLU A 235 9.94 -20.04 -10.32
CA GLU A 235 10.89 -20.37 -9.26
C GLU A 235 11.25 -19.12 -8.43
N GLN A 236 11.49 -17.98 -9.09
CA GLN A 236 11.76 -16.73 -8.39
C GLN A 236 10.53 -16.22 -7.62
N ALA A 237 9.33 -16.35 -8.20
CA ALA A 237 8.10 -16.00 -7.49
C ALA A 237 7.89 -16.87 -6.23
N ARG A 238 8.20 -18.18 -6.31
CA ARG A 238 8.18 -19.08 -5.15
C ARG A 238 9.19 -18.66 -4.08
N GLN A 239 10.41 -18.30 -4.47
CA GLN A 239 11.44 -17.83 -3.55
C GLN A 239 11.04 -16.53 -2.86
N GLU A 240 10.50 -15.56 -3.58
CA GLU A 240 9.98 -14.31 -3.01
C GLU A 240 8.91 -14.57 -1.92
N MET A 241 8.02 -15.52 -2.15
CA MET A 241 7.00 -15.88 -1.18
C MET A 241 7.56 -16.69 -0.01
N SER A 242 8.30 -17.78 -0.28
CA SER A 242 8.76 -18.68 0.79
C SER A 242 9.77 -18.01 1.72
N GLN A 243 10.76 -17.30 1.17
CA GLN A 243 11.76 -16.61 2.00
C GLN A 243 11.15 -15.52 2.88
N SER A 244 10.14 -14.81 2.38
CA SER A 244 9.45 -13.82 3.21
C SER A 244 8.66 -14.45 4.36
N VAL A 245 8.07 -15.62 4.14
CA VAL A 245 7.39 -16.40 5.19
C VAL A 245 8.38 -16.96 6.23
N ASP A 246 9.54 -17.42 5.80
CA ASP A 246 10.57 -17.97 6.69
C ASP A 246 11.17 -16.91 7.63
N VAL A 247 11.09 -15.63 7.25
CA VAL A 247 11.64 -14.49 8.03
C VAL A 247 10.63 -13.93 9.02
N ILE A 248 9.34 -13.96 8.69
CA ILE A 248 8.24 -13.44 9.53
C ILE A 248 7.80 -14.46 10.57
#